data_6966ead0fd08710b948366262bd59808
#
_entry.id   6966ead0fd08710b948366262bd59808
#
_cell.length_a   1.000
_cell.length_b   1.000
_cell.length_c   1.000
_cell.angle_alpha   90.00
_cell.angle_beta   90.00
_cell.angle_gamma   90.00
#
_symmetry.space_group_name_H-M   'P 1'
#
loop_
_entity.id
_entity.type
_entity.pdbx_description
1 polymer ?
#
loop_
_entity_poly.entity_id
_entity_poly.type
_entity_poly.pdbx_seq_one_letter_code
_entity_poly.pdbx_strand_id
1 'polypeptide(L)'
;MRWVFLAITVLLLEGLTYGAARGVQWGLTPWLTAKTSRYVLWALFAFSNGLLLAVVVKFSGMGLKLLMSWLTVLWLFILAMLATWLVHLLVSKLLLASMGASTASGYTLWGVRGLLAVMFVGLVGLGVYNAYMPVVRRLTIQTNQPLAKPLRIGLVSDLHLGRLIGQYHLKKLQAIVKDEHIELLLMAGDIMDDNTDEYNARNMQPTLSALVHAVPLGVYASLGNHDMYGHEAQIRRAIEDAGIHLLTDSRALVDQRLWLVGRLDDHAKYRKPTADLLPPNNQLPIVLLDHEPSQIAQNVALPIDVQLSGHTHNGQIFPANFIVKAMYRLAYGHERIHNTDVIVSSGYGLWGVPFRLGSQSEVWVIDLIGSNQSANISR
;
A
#
# COMPACT_ATOMS: atom_id res chain seq x y z
N MET A 1 14.71 -7.98 21.50
CA MET A 1 13.98 -7.73 20.24
C MET A 1 14.90 -7.18 19.12
N ARG A 2 15.61 -6.05 19.29
CA ARG A 2 16.43 -5.40 18.24
C ARG A 2 17.49 -6.33 17.59
N TRP A 3 18.22 -7.13 18.37
CA TRP A 3 19.22 -8.09 17.88
C TRP A 3 18.62 -9.26 17.10
N VAL A 4 17.43 -9.73 17.51
CA VAL A 4 16.71 -10.81 16.80
C VAL A 4 16.24 -10.32 15.45
N PHE A 5 15.67 -9.10 15.38
CA PHE A 5 15.27 -8.48 14.11
C PHE A 5 16.46 -8.31 13.17
N LEU A 6 17.60 -7.80 13.67
CA LEU A 6 18.81 -7.66 12.88
C LEU A 6 19.32 -9.02 12.36
N ALA A 7 19.34 -10.05 13.20
CA ALA A 7 19.77 -11.39 12.81
C ALA A 7 18.86 -11.98 11.72
N ILE A 8 17.53 -11.82 11.84
CA ILE A 8 16.59 -12.27 10.82
C ILE A 8 16.82 -11.51 9.50
N THR A 9 17.02 -10.19 9.56
CA THR A 9 17.28 -9.38 8.37
C THR A 9 18.56 -9.81 7.66
N VAL A 10 19.63 -10.07 8.42
CA VAL A 10 20.90 -10.58 7.87
C VAL A 10 20.70 -11.95 7.23
N LEU A 11 20.06 -12.89 7.93
CA LEU A 11 19.83 -14.24 7.40
C LEU A 11 18.99 -14.22 6.12
N LEU A 12 17.96 -13.37 6.06
CA LEU A 12 17.16 -13.19 4.85
C LEU A 12 17.99 -12.58 3.72
N LEU A 13 18.78 -11.54 4.00
CA LEU A 13 19.64 -10.91 3.00
C LEU A 13 20.63 -11.91 2.41
N GLU A 14 21.33 -12.65 3.26
CA GLU A 14 22.33 -13.63 2.83
C GLU A 14 21.69 -14.78 2.05
N GLY A 15 20.57 -15.32 2.53
CA GLY A 15 19.84 -16.38 1.87
C GLY A 15 19.31 -16.00 0.49
N LEU A 16 18.68 -14.81 0.38
CA LEU A 16 18.18 -14.29 -0.89
C LEU A 16 19.33 -13.95 -1.84
N THR A 17 20.42 -13.33 -1.33
CA THR A 17 21.61 -13.03 -2.14
C THR A 17 22.24 -14.30 -2.69
N TYR A 18 22.38 -15.34 -1.87
CA TYR A 18 22.92 -16.63 -2.32
C TYR A 18 22.03 -17.27 -3.41
N GLY A 19 20.72 -17.36 -3.15
CA GLY A 19 19.77 -17.92 -4.10
C GLY A 19 19.79 -17.16 -5.44
N ALA A 20 19.73 -15.84 -5.40
CA ALA A 20 19.79 -15.00 -6.59
C ALA A 20 21.14 -15.15 -7.32
N ALA A 21 22.26 -15.14 -6.60
CA ALA A 21 23.58 -15.31 -7.20
C ALA A 21 23.70 -16.67 -7.90
N ARG A 22 23.18 -17.75 -7.31
CA ARG A 22 23.16 -19.08 -7.96
C ARG A 22 22.28 -19.10 -9.22
N GLY A 23 21.14 -18.42 -9.17
CA GLY A 23 20.26 -18.26 -10.35
C GLY A 23 20.92 -17.46 -11.48
N VAL A 24 21.57 -16.34 -11.16
CA VAL A 24 22.31 -15.53 -12.13
C VAL A 24 23.48 -16.35 -12.71
N GLN A 25 24.27 -17.03 -11.88
CA GLN A 25 25.35 -17.90 -12.34
C GLN A 25 24.82 -18.96 -13.32
N TRP A 26 23.71 -19.65 -12.97
CA TRP A 26 23.11 -20.65 -13.83
C TRP A 26 22.61 -20.02 -15.16
N GLY A 27 21.94 -18.89 -15.09
CA GLY A 27 21.47 -18.18 -16.29
C GLY A 27 22.59 -17.77 -17.24
N LEU A 28 23.74 -17.34 -16.69
CA LEU A 28 24.89 -16.86 -17.45
C LEU A 28 25.94 -17.95 -17.75
N THR A 29 25.74 -19.19 -17.31
CA THR A 29 26.71 -20.29 -17.49
C THR A 29 27.27 -20.41 -18.93
N PRO A 30 26.49 -20.19 -20.01
CA PRO A 30 27.02 -20.28 -21.37
C PRO A 30 28.08 -19.25 -21.72
N TRP A 31 28.10 -18.12 -21.01
CA TRP A 31 28.99 -16.98 -21.29
C TRP A 31 30.08 -16.79 -20.23
N LEU A 32 29.99 -17.53 -19.10
CA LEU A 32 30.89 -17.35 -17.97
C LEU A 32 31.87 -18.52 -17.84
N THR A 33 33.15 -18.18 -17.62
CA THR A 33 34.12 -19.16 -17.12
C THR A 33 33.86 -19.44 -15.64
N ALA A 34 34.43 -20.53 -15.10
CA ALA A 34 34.33 -20.84 -13.67
C ALA A 34 34.89 -19.70 -12.77
N LYS A 35 35.88 -18.97 -13.27
CA LYS A 35 36.50 -17.83 -12.57
C LYS A 35 35.52 -16.63 -12.56
N THR A 36 34.98 -16.24 -13.70
CA THR A 36 34.02 -15.12 -13.80
C THR A 36 32.71 -15.41 -13.10
N SER A 37 32.27 -16.66 -13.10
CA SER A 37 31.09 -17.11 -12.33
C SER A 37 31.27 -16.85 -10.82
N ARG A 38 32.44 -17.13 -10.25
CA ARG A 38 32.74 -16.82 -8.84
C ARG A 38 32.71 -15.31 -8.55
N TYR A 39 33.17 -14.48 -9.49
CA TYR A 39 33.10 -13.02 -9.33
C TYR A 39 31.66 -12.49 -9.28
N VAL A 40 30.72 -13.08 -10.04
CA VAL A 40 29.30 -12.74 -9.94
C VAL A 40 28.76 -12.97 -8.52
N LEU A 41 29.09 -14.14 -7.93
CA LEU A 41 28.71 -14.42 -6.55
C LEU A 41 29.25 -13.37 -5.59
N TRP A 42 30.55 -13.14 -5.59
CA TRP A 42 31.19 -12.19 -4.67
C TRP A 42 30.73 -10.76 -4.87
N ALA A 43 30.47 -10.35 -6.11
CA ALA A 43 29.97 -9.01 -6.42
C ALA A 43 28.57 -8.78 -5.80
N LEU A 44 27.66 -9.78 -5.92
CA LEU A 44 26.33 -9.68 -5.33
C LEU A 44 26.39 -9.64 -3.79
N PHE A 45 27.26 -10.48 -3.18
CA PHE A 45 27.45 -10.45 -1.73
C PHE A 45 28.09 -9.12 -1.27
N ALA A 46 29.10 -8.62 -1.96
CA ALA A 46 29.73 -7.34 -1.66
C ALA A 46 28.73 -6.17 -1.75
N PHE A 47 27.88 -6.17 -2.78
CA PHE A 47 26.84 -5.16 -2.94
C PHE A 47 25.78 -5.23 -1.84
N SER A 48 25.25 -6.44 -1.55
CA SER A 48 24.23 -6.66 -0.51
C SER A 48 24.76 -6.24 0.86
N ASN A 49 25.96 -6.70 1.22
CA ASN A 49 26.58 -6.36 2.51
C ASN A 49 27.03 -4.90 2.58
N GLY A 50 27.41 -4.29 1.44
CA GLY A 50 27.68 -2.86 1.35
C GLY A 50 26.47 -2.01 1.68
N LEU A 51 25.28 -2.38 1.19
CA LEU A 51 24.02 -1.73 1.56
C LEU A 51 23.70 -1.91 3.04
N LEU A 52 23.86 -3.12 3.57
CA LEU A 52 23.65 -3.40 5.00
C LEU A 52 24.60 -2.57 5.87
N LEU A 53 25.87 -2.51 5.52
CA LEU A 53 26.86 -1.70 6.22
C LEU A 53 26.51 -0.20 6.18
N ALA A 54 26.05 0.30 5.03
CA ALA A 54 25.59 1.69 4.91
C ALA A 54 24.41 2.02 5.84
N VAL A 55 23.50 1.06 6.07
CA VAL A 55 22.41 1.21 7.06
C VAL A 55 22.97 1.23 8.49
N VAL A 56 23.89 0.32 8.80
CA VAL A 56 24.46 0.18 10.16
C VAL A 56 25.31 1.41 10.54
N VAL A 57 26.14 1.92 9.60
CA VAL A 57 27.06 3.03 9.86
C VAL A 57 26.36 4.39 9.84
N LYS A 58 25.38 4.58 8.96
CA LYS A 58 24.71 5.87 8.78
C LYS A 58 23.22 5.80 9.03
N PHE A 59 22.69 4.96 9.77
CA PHE A 59 21.26 4.81 10.07
C PHE A 59 20.36 5.96 9.50
N SER A 60 20.45 6.18 8.20
CA SER A 60 19.64 7.16 7.50
C SER A 60 18.45 6.44 6.87
N GLY A 61 17.27 7.04 6.92
CA GLY A 61 16.07 6.46 6.32
C GLY A 61 16.26 6.07 4.84
N MET A 62 17.19 6.73 4.12
CA MET A 62 17.57 6.38 2.75
C MET A 62 18.27 5.02 2.64
N GLY A 63 19.26 4.75 3.50
CA GLY A 63 19.98 3.49 3.48
C GLY A 63 19.03 2.30 3.70
N LEU A 64 18.10 2.44 4.64
CA LEU A 64 17.08 1.43 4.90
C LEU A 64 16.16 1.20 3.68
N LYS A 65 15.66 2.27 3.05
CA LYS A 65 14.81 2.17 1.85
C LYS A 65 15.54 1.50 0.67
N LEU A 66 16.82 1.79 0.48
CA LEU A 66 17.64 1.13 -0.53
C LEU A 66 17.85 -0.36 -0.24
N LEU A 67 18.15 -0.72 1.02
CA LEU A 67 18.29 -2.11 1.44
C LEU A 67 16.98 -2.89 1.27
N MET A 68 15.85 -2.33 1.70
CA MET A 68 14.52 -2.94 1.53
C MET A 68 14.17 -3.10 0.05
N SER A 69 14.48 -2.09 -0.78
CA SER A 69 14.26 -2.17 -2.23
C SER A 69 15.12 -3.27 -2.87
N TRP A 70 16.37 -3.39 -2.44
CA TRP A 70 17.26 -4.46 -2.90
C TRP A 70 16.77 -5.84 -2.48
N LEU A 71 16.38 -6.03 -1.22
CA LEU A 71 15.75 -7.26 -0.74
C LEU A 71 14.52 -7.62 -1.58
N THR A 72 13.71 -6.63 -1.92
CA THR A 72 12.54 -6.85 -2.79
C THR A 72 12.96 -7.30 -4.19
N VAL A 73 13.97 -6.71 -4.80
CA VAL A 73 14.48 -7.12 -6.11
C VAL A 73 15.01 -8.56 -6.07
N LEU A 74 15.79 -8.92 -5.04
CA LEU A 74 16.25 -10.31 -4.83
C LEU A 74 15.07 -11.26 -4.69
N TRP A 75 14.04 -10.89 -3.92
CA TRP A 75 12.83 -11.68 -3.75
C TRP A 75 12.07 -11.87 -5.05
N LEU A 76 11.87 -10.82 -5.84
CA LEU A 76 11.23 -10.90 -7.17
C LEU A 76 12.01 -11.84 -8.10
N PHE A 77 13.35 -11.83 -8.03
CA PHE A 77 14.18 -12.74 -8.80
C PHE A 77 13.99 -14.20 -8.36
N ILE A 78 13.93 -14.47 -7.05
CA ILE A 78 13.62 -15.81 -6.53
C ILE A 78 12.23 -16.29 -6.99
N LEU A 79 11.22 -15.42 -6.95
CA LEU A 79 9.88 -15.75 -7.45
C LEU A 79 9.90 -16.06 -8.95
N ALA A 80 10.66 -15.29 -9.74
CA ALA A 80 10.86 -15.56 -11.16
C ALA A 80 11.52 -16.93 -11.40
N MET A 81 12.52 -17.30 -10.59
CA MET A 81 13.16 -18.62 -10.65
C MET A 81 12.15 -19.74 -10.33
N LEU A 82 11.37 -19.58 -9.27
CA LEU A 82 10.33 -20.56 -8.89
C LEU A 82 9.27 -20.71 -9.97
N ALA A 83 8.76 -19.60 -10.51
CA ALA A 83 7.77 -19.62 -11.59
C ALA A 83 8.34 -20.29 -12.85
N THR A 84 9.57 -19.94 -13.24
CA THR A 84 10.27 -20.52 -14.38
C THR A 84 10.46 -22.02 -14.19
N TRP A 85 10.86 -22.45 -13.00
CA TRP A 85 11.03 -23.87 -12.68
C TRP A 85 9.71 -24.63 -12.76
N LEU A 86 8.61 -24.11 -12.24
CA LEU A 86 7.29 -24.72 -12.35
C LEU A 86 6.83 -24.86 -13.80
N VAL A 87 6.99 -23.81 -14.60
CA VAL A 87 6.65 -23.85 -16.04
C VAL A 87 7.52 -24.89 -16.75
N HIS A 88 8.83 -24.92 -16.46
CA HIS A 88 9.74 -25.92 -17.02
C HIS A 88 9.29 -27.36 -16.70
N LEU A 89 8.91 -27.62 -15.44
CA LEU A 89 8.40 -28.94 -15.03
C LEU A 89 7.14 -29.36 -15.82
N LEU A 90 6.21 -28.43 -16.01
CA LEU A 90 4.98 -28.69 -16.76
C LEU A 90 5.26 -28.94 -18.23
N VAL A 91 6.05 -28.05 -18.87
CA VAL A 91 6.38 -28.14 -20.30
C VAL A 91 7.23 -29.38 -20.59
N SER A 92 8.23 -29.70 -19.73
CA SER A 92 9.06 -30.88 -19.95
C SER A 92 8.27 -32.19 -19.87
N LYS A 93 7.29 -32.29 -18.95
CA LYS A 93 6.38 -33.47 -18.91
C LYS A 93 5.55 -33.62 -20.19
N LEU A 94 5.05 -32.51 -20.73
CA LEU A 94 4.26 -32.49 -21.97
C LEU A 94 5.12 -32.83 -23.21
N LEU A 95 6.34 -32.28 -23.30
CA LEU A 95 7.26 -32.52 -24.41
C LEU A 95 7.84 -33.91 -24.39
N LEU A 96 8.18 -34.47 -23.20
CA LEU A 96 8.62 -35.86 -23.08
C LEU A 96 7.55 -36.85 -23.51
N ALA A 97 6.28 -36.54 -23.33
CA ALA A 97 5.16 -37.35 -23.77
C ALA A 97 4.98 -37.32 -25.30
N SER A 98 5.45 -36.24 -26.00
CA SER A 98 5.19 -36.00 -27.43
C SER A 98 6.39 -36.22 -28.36
N MET A 99 7.65 -36.02 -27.92
CA MET A 99 8.81 -35.86 -28.81
C MET A 99 10.03 -36.79 -28.54
N GLY A 100 10.03 -37.56 -27.47
CA GLY A 100 11.17 -38.40 -27.09
C GLY A 100 12.36 -37.64 -26.48
N ALA A 101 13.14 -38.33 -25.65
CA ALA A 101 14.08 -37.72 -24.70
C ALA A 101 15.32 -37.00 -25.31
N SER A 102 15.75 -37.36 -26.53
CA SER A 102 17.04 -36.89 -27.07
C SER A 102 17.01 -35.49 -27.73
N THR A 103 15.88 -35.09 -28.28
CA THR A 103 15.70 -33.78 -28.95
C THR A 103 15.28 -32.65 -28.00
N ALA A 104 14.70 -33.03 -26.86
CA ALA A 104 14.14 -32.07 -25.91
C ALA A 104 15.20 -31.27 -25.06
N SER A 105 16.42 -31.84 -24.88
CA SER A 105 17.33 -31.31 -23.83
C SER A 105 18.06 -30.00 -24.18
N GLY A 106 18.40 -29.73 -25.42
CA GLY A 106 19.16 -28.54 -25.81
C GLY A 106 18.29 -27.29 -25.96
N TYR A 107 17.16 -27.44 -26.64
CA TYR A 107 16.21 -26.33 -26.84
C TYR A 107 15.52 -25.87 -25.54
N THR A 108 15.27 -26.81 -24.61
CA THR A 108 14.66 -26.50 -23.31
C THR A 108 15.52 -25.62 -22.44
N LEU A 109 16.84 -25.79 -22.43
CA LEU A 109 17.72 -25.05 -21.52
C LEU A 109 17.83 -23.54 -21.86
N TRP A 110 17.94 -23.20 -23.15
CA TRP A 110 17.92 -21.83 -23.62
C TRP A 110 16.54 -21.18 -23.45
N GLY A 111 15.49 -21.93 -23.74
CA GLY A 111 14.11 -21.48 -23.50
C GLY A 111 13.86 -21.17 -22.02
N VAL A 112 14.34 -22.01 -21.09
CA VAL A 112 14.19 -21.78 -19.65
C VAL A 112 14.97 -20.55 -19.17
N ARG A 113 16.18 -20.31 -19.71
CA ARG A 113 16.95 -19.09 -19.38
C ARG A 113 16.28 -17.84 -19.90
N GLY A 114 15.78 -17.87 -21.14
CA GLY A 114 15.00 -16.77 -21.68
C GLY A 114 13.72 -16.50 -20.89
N LEU A 115 13.01 -17.56 -20.49
CA LEU A 115 11.82 -17.48 -19.66
C LEU A 115 12.12 -16.85 -18.29
N LEU A 116 13.24 -17.21 -17.63
CA LEU A 116 13.65 -16.58 -16.38
C LEU A 116 13.82 -15.06 -16.52
N ALA A 117 14.51 -14.62 -17.59
CA ALA A 117 14.69 -13.20 -17.85
C ALA A 117 13.35 -12.48 -18.07
N VAL A 118 12.45 -13.08 -18.88
CA VAL A 118 11.11 -12.52 -19.15
C VAL A 118 10.27 -12.48 -17.88
N MET A 119 10.27 -13.55 -17.08
CA MET A 119 9.53 -13.60 -15.80
C MET A 119 10.04 -12.55 -14.80
N PHE A 120 11.35 -12.40 -14.68
CA PHE A 120 11.93 -11.42 -13.78
C PHE A 120 11.59 -9.97 -14.20
N VAL A 121 11.81 -9.62 -15.47
CA VAL A 121 11.46 -8.30 -16.01
C VAL A 121 9.96 -8.06 -15.90
N GLY A 122 9.14 -9.07 -16.18
CA GLY A 122 7.68 -9.01 -16.04
C GLY A 122 7.24 -8.76 -14.61
N LEU A 123 7.81 -9.46 -13.62
CA LEU A 123 7.49 -9.25 -12.20
C LEU A 123 7.93 -7.87 -11.70
N VAL A 124 9.12 -7.40 -12.10
CA VAL A 124 9.58 -6.04 -11.78
C VAL A 124 8.65 -5.00 -12.41
N GLY A 125 8.35 -5.15 -13.71
CA GLY A 125 7.43 -4.25 -14.43
C GLY A 125 6.04 -4.24 -13.81
N LEU A 126 5.48 -5.40 -13.47
CA LEU A 126 4.18 -5.52 -12.77
C LEU A 126 4.25 -4.86 -11.39
N GLY A 127 5.33 -5.08 -10.64
CA GLY A 127 5.51 -4.48 -9.32
C GLY A 127 5.55 -2.95 -9.38
N VAL A 128 6.23 -2.37 -10.37
CA VAL A 128 6.26 -0.92 -10.62
C VAL A 128 4.89 -0.43 -11.10
N TYR A 129 4.26 -1.13 -12.05
CA TYR A 129 2.94 -0.78 -12.54
C TYR A 129 1.91 -0.70 -11.42
N ASN A 130 1.82 -1.73 -10.58
CA ASN A 130 0.90 -1.77 -9.44
C ASN A 130 1.20 -0.67 -8.40
N ALA A 131 2.47 -0.27 -8.28
CA ALA A 131 2.90 0.77 -7.35
C ALA A 131 2.48 2.19 -7.81
N TYR A 132 2.59 2.47 -9.12
CA TYR A 132 2.48 3.84 -9.66
C TYR A 132 1.22 4.08 -10.51
N MET A 133 0.43 3.02 -10.79
CA MET A 133 -0.82 3.10 -11.54
C MET A 133 -2.00 2.74 -10.62
N PRO A 134 -2.58 3.75 -9.93
CA PRO A 134 -3.70 3.51 -9.03
C PRO A 134 -4.93 3.06 -9.80
N VAL A 135 -5.63 2.08 -9.25
CA VAL A 135 -6.94 1.65 -9.72
C VAL A 135 -8.04 2.42 -8.97
N VAL A 136 -9.10 2.78 -9.69
CA VAL A 136 -10.31 3.36 -9.09
C VAL A 136 -11.31 2.24 -8.79
N ARG A 137 -11.65 2.09 -7.50
CA ARG A 137 -12.65 1.12 -7.03
C ARG A 137 -13.94 1.84 -6.69
N ARG A 138 -15.04 1.41 -7.28
CA ARG A 138 -16.35 2.03 -7.07
C ARG A 138 -17.24 1.12 -6.26
N LEU A 139 -17.93 1.71 -5.26
CA LEU A 139 -18.83 1.00 -4.38
C LEU A 139 -20.02 1.90 -4.06
N THR A 140 -21.24 1.32 -4.07
CA THR A 140 -22.43 1.99 -3.55
C THR A 140 -22.72 1.44 -2.15
N ILE A 141 -22.87 2.32 -1.17
CA ILE A 141 -23.22 1.99 0.21
C ILE A 141 -24.55 2.65 0.55
N GLN A 142 -25.49 1.83 1.02
CA GLN A 142 -26.75 2.33 1.59
C GLN A 142 -26.62 2.45 3.10
N THR A 143 -26.75 3.68 3.61
CA THR A 143 -26.70 3.98 5.05
C THR A 143 -27.97 3.53 5.74
N ASN A 144 -27.88 3.30 7.05
CA ASN A 144 -29.05 2.95 7.88
C ASN A 144 -29.95 4.18 8.14
N GLN A 145 -29.39 5.38 8.01
CA GLN A 145 -30.06 6.67 8.21
C GLN A 145 -30.45 7.30 6.86
N PRO A 146 -31.46 8.16 6.85
CA PRO A 146 -31.82 8.90 5.65
C PRO A 146 -30.73 9.90 5.26
N LEU A 147 -30.55 10.13 3.97
CA LEU A 147 -29.69 11.14 3.41
C LEU A 147 -30.51 12.09 2.52
N ALA A 148 -30.31 13.39 2.62
CA ALA A 148 -31.06 14.37 1.83
C ALA A 148 -30.85 14.20 0.33
N LYS A 149 -29.62 13.91 -0.08
CA LYS A 149 -29.21 13.59 -1.46
C LYS A 149 -28.01 12.64 -1.42
N PRO A 150 -27.80 11.79 -2.43
CA PRO A 150 -26.58 10.98 -2.53
C PRO A 150 -25.32 11.83 -2.38
N LEU A 151 -24.26 11.23 -1.87
CA LEU A 151 -22.97 11.88 -1.69
C LEU A 151 -21.86 11.01 -2.26
N ARG A 152 -21.07 11.57 -3.17
CA ARG A 152 -19.90 10.87 -3.73
C ARG A 152 -18.65 11.18 -2.94
N ILE A 153 -18.16 10.18 -2.23
CA ILE A 153 -17.00 10.26 -1.35
C ILE A 153 -15.81 9.58 -2.03
N GLY A 154 -14.66 10.26 -2.05
CA GLY A 154 -13.38 9.63 -2.34
C GLY A 154 -12.72 9.18 -1.03
N LEU A 155 -12.17 7.95 -1.01
CA LEU A 155 -11.30 7.48 0.06
C LEU A 155 -9.91 7.23 -0.51
N VAL A 156 -8.92 7.80 0.15
CA VAL A 156 -7.51 7.46 0.02
C VAL A 156 -6.91 7.23 1.40
N SER A 157 -5.88 6.41 1.48
CA SER A 157 -5.06 6.23 2.68
C SER A 157 -3.61 6.05 2.29
N ASP A 158 -2.72 6.13 3.26
CA ASP A 158 -1.32 5.76 3.07
C ASP A 158 -0.68 6.48 1.86
N LEU A 159 -0.83 7.81 1.81
CA LEU A 159 -0.21 8.59 0.74
C LEU A 159 1.31 8.53 0.84
N HIS A 160 1.86 8.56 2.06
CA HIS A 160 3.30 8.59 2.32
C HIS A 160 4.01 9.64 1.47
N LEU A 161 3.50 10.89 1.52
CA LEU A 161 4.13 12.00 0.82
C LEU A 161 5.57 12.17 1.28
N GLY A 162 6.48 12.01 0.36
CA GLY A 162 7.90 11.93 0.66
C GLY A 162 8.73 11.69 -0.59
N ARG A 163 9.71 10.81 -0.49
CA ARG A 163 10.65 10.56 -1.57
C ARG A 163 10.07 9.78 -2.74
N LEU A 164 9.23 8.79 -2.47
CA LEU A 164 8.63 7.92 -3.49
C LEU A 164 7.38 8.55 -4.09
N ILE A 165 6.58 9.17 -3.25
CA ILE A 165 5.31 9.79 -3.63
C ILE A 165 5.44 11.32 -3.53
N GLY A 166 5.28 12.00 -4.65
CA GLY A 166 5.49 13.45 -4.76
C GLY A 166 4.44 14.14 -5.62
N GLN A 167 4.80 15.33 -6.14
CA GLN A 167 3.89 16.19 -6.91
C GLN A 167 3.18 15.48 -8.07
N TYR A 168 3.86 14.59 -8.78
CA TYR A 168 3.26 13.83 -9.88
C TYR A 168 2.05 13.01 -9.40
N HIS A 169 2.19 12.36 -8.26
CA HIS A 169 1.13 11.52 -7.68
C HIS A 169 -0.03 12.36 -7.16
N LEU A 170 0.26 13.52 -6.55
CA LEU A 170 -0.77 14.47 -6.12
C LEU A 170 -1.57 15.02 -7.32
N LYS A 171 -0.90 15.38 -8.42
CA LYS A 171 -1.58 15.80 -9.66
C LYS A 171 -2.44 14.68 -10.25
N LYS A 172 -1.96 13.44 -10.19
CA LYS A 172 -2.72 12.27 -10.65
C LYS A 172 -3.95 12.03 -9.77
N LEU A 173 -3.80 12.15 -8.45
CA LEU A 173 -4.93 12.08 -7.51
C LEU A 173 -5.95 13.19 -7.78
N GLN A 174 -5.48 14.43 -8.01
CA GLN A 174 -6.34 15.55 -8.38
C GLN A 174 -7.13 15.29 -9.67
N ALA A 175 -6.49 14.69 -10.68
CA ALA A 175 -7.19 14.29 -11.91
C ALA A 175 -8.29 13.26 -11.62
N ILE A 176 -7.97 12.20 -10.83
CA ILE A 176 -8.97 11.19 -10.43
C ILE A 176 -10.14 11.85 -9.67
N VAL A 177 -9.86 12.75 -8.72
CA VAL A 177 -10.90 13.47 -7.96
C VAL A 177 -11.84 14.23 -8.89
N LYS A 178 -11.31 14.91 -9.92
CA LYS A 178 -12.09 15.65 -10.91
C LYS A 178 -12.88 14.74 -11.83
N ASP A 179 -12.21 13.71 -12.37
CA ASP A 179 -12.82 12.79 -13.35
C ASP A 179 -13.96 11.96 -12.73
N GLU A 180 -13.79 11.59 -11.46
CA GLU A 180 -14.80 10.85 -10.69
C GLU A 180 -15.83 11.75 -10.01
N HIS A 181 -15.74 13.09 -10.17
CA HIS A 181 -16.66 14.06 -9.55
C HIS A 181 -16.81 13.87 -8.04
N ILE A 182 -15.67 13.66 -7.33
CA ILE A 182 -15.66 13.46 -5.88
C ILE A 182 -16.08 14.76 -5.19
N GLU A 183 -17.14 14.69 -4.37
CA GLU A 183 -17.65 15.84 -3.62
C GLU A 183 -16.95 16.03 -2.27
N LEU A 184 -16.54 14.93 -1.63
CA LEU A 184 -15.87 14.89 -0.33
C LEU A 184 -14.69 13.91 -0.41
N LEU A 185 -13.50 14.33 -0.03
CA LEU A 185 -12.33 13.45 0.00
C LEU A 185 -11.94 13.12 1.43
N LEU A 186 -11.84 11.84 1.76
CA LEU A 186 -11.46 11.33 3.06
C LEU A 186 -10.08 10.67 2.98
N MET A 187 -9.17 11.06 3.87
CA MET A 187 -7.82 10.53 3.97
C MET A 187 -7.68 9.75 5.28
N ALA A 188 -7.60 8.43 5.19
CA ALA A 188 -7.56 7.57 6.35
C ALA A 188 -6.12 7.30 6.82
N GLY A 189 -5.38 8.34 7.19
CA GLY A 189 -4.05 8.29 7.81
C GLY A 189 -2.88 8.07 6.87
N ASP A 190 -1.67 8.17 7.42
CA ASP A 190 -0.37 8.04 6.76
C ASP A 190 -0.24 8.98 5.55
N ILE A 191 -0.47 10.27 5.80
CA ILE A 191 -0.40 11.30 4.76
C ILE A 191 1.05 11.63 4.42
N MET A 192 1.91 11.74 5.45
CA MET A 192 3.35 11.98 5.30
C MET A 192 4.17 10.71 5.55
N ASP A 193 5.42 10.69 5.08
CA ASP A 193 6.35 9.57 5.24
C ASP A 193 7.33 9.90 6.38
N ASP A 194 6.91 9.74 7.64
CA ASP A 194 7.61 9.97 8.91
C ASP A 194 7.97 11.44 9.23
N ASN A 195 8.12 12.31 8.24
CA ASN A 195 8.50 13.71 8.41
C ASN A 195 8.09 14.56 7.19
N THR A 196 8.37 15.87 7.26
CA THR A 196 8.03 16.83 6.20
C THR A 196 9.24 17.24 5.33
N ASP A 197 10.40 16.62 5.47
CA ASP A 197 11.64 17.08 4.82
C ASP A 197 11.53 17.06 3.29
N GLU A 198 11.17 15.92 2.71
CA GLU A 198 11.00 15.78 1.27
C GLU A 198 9.76 16.56 0.74
N TYR A 199 8.70 16.64 1.56
CA TYR A 199 7.52 17.45 1.25
C TYR A 199 7.89 18.92 1.06
N ASN A 200 8.68 19.47 2.00
CA ASN A 200 9.15 20.85 1.95
C ASN A 200 10.20 21.06 0.86
N ALA A 201 11.21 20.16 0.78
CA ALA A 201 12.31 20.26 -0.19
C ALA A 201 11.80 20.24 -1.64
N ARG A 202 10.71 19.53 -1.92
CA ARG A 202 10.09 19.46 -3.24
C ARG A 202 8.91 20.40 -3.43
N ASN A 203 8.67 21.30 -2.47
CA ASN A 203 7.59 22.28 -2.52
C ASN A 203 6.23 21.65 -2.89
N MET A 204 5.83 20.60 -2.15
CA MET A 204 4.60 19.85 -2.47
C MET A 204 3.32 20.55 -1.98
N GLN A 205 3.41 21.48 -1.02
CA GLN A 205 2.27 22.17 -0.43
C GLN A 205 1.33 22.80 -1.47
N PRO A 206 1.79 23.59 -2.46
CA PRO A 206 0.88 24.16 -3.46
C PRO A 206 0.08 23.12 -4.24
N THR A 207 0.71 21.96 -4.52
CA THR A 207 0.04 20.87 -5.25
C THR A 207 -0.98 20.17 -4.38
N LEU A 208 -0.70 19.96 -3.10
CA LEU A 208 -1.64 19.39 -2.13
C LEU A 208 -2.81 20.36 -1.90
N SER A 209 -2.55 21.66 -1.72
CA SER A 209 -3.60 22.67 -1.60
C SER A 209 -4.48 22.76 -2.85
N ALA A 210 -3.89 22.62 -4.05
CA ALA A 210 -4.66 22.58 -5.31
C ALA A 210 -5.57 21.36 -5.39
N LEU A 211 -5.16 20.21 -4.84
CA LEU A 211 -6.02 19.03 -4.69
C LEU A 211 -7.19 19.35 -3.75
N VAL A 212 -6.92 19.96 -2.58
CA VAL A 212 -7.94 20.32 -1.58
C VAL A 212 -8.99 21.25 -2.19
N HIS A 213 -8.56 22.31 -2.90
CA HIS A 213 -9.47 23.25 -3.57
C HIS A 213 -10.31 22.63 -4.71
N ALA A 214 -9.92 21.46 -5.20
CA ALA A 214 -10.68 20.74 -6.23
C ALA A 214 -11.87 19.95 -5.66
N VAL A 215 -12.00 19.85 -4.33
CA VAL A 215 -13.02 19.04 -3.65
C VAL A 215 -14.10 19.97 -3.04
N PRO A 216 -15.34 19.94 -3.54
CA PRO A 216 -16.36 20.93 -3.16
C PRO A 216 -16.70 20.99 -1.68
N LEU A 217 -16.76 19.83 -0.98
CA LEU A 217 -17.08 19.73 0.43
C LEU A 217 -15.84 19.59 1.33
N GLY A 218 -14.65 19.82 0.73
CA GLY A 218 -13.38 19.80 1.44
C GLY A 218 -12.77 18.40 1.59
N VAL A 219 -11.60 18.41 2.19
CA VAL A 219 -10.80 17.20 2.48
C VAL A 219 -10.69 17.04 3.99
N TYR A 220 -11.01 15.87 4.49
CA TYR A 220 -10.90 15.52 5.91
C TYR A 220 -9.94 14.34 6.08
N ALA A 221 -9.18 14.35 7.17
CA ALA A 221 -8.17 13.33 7.42
C ALA A 221 -8.13 12.90 8.88
N SER A 222 -7.81 11.63 9.13
CA SER A 222 -7.22 11.16 10.39
C SER A 222 -5.70 11.07 10.25
N LEU A 223 -4.99 10.93 11.37
CA LEU A 223 -3.56 10.59 11.35
C LEU A 223 -3.38 9.08 11.35
N GLY A 224 -2.31 8.62 10.68
CA GLY A 224 -1.80 7.26 10.82
C GLY A 224 -0.52 7.21 11.65
N ASN A 225 0.06 6.01 11.80
CA ASN A 225 1.24 5.82 12.63
C ASN A 225 2.47 6.57 12.09
N HIS A 226 2.65 6.67 10.76
CA HIS A 226 3.76 7.43 10.15
C HIS A 226 3.61 8.93 10.34
N ASP A 227 2.39 9.45 10.44
CA ASP A 227 2.17 10.86 10.78
C ASP A 227 2.52 11.18 12.23
N MET A 228 2.65 10.17 13.10
CA MET A 228 2.88 10.31 14.55
C MET A 228 4.30 9.95 14.99
N TYR A 229 5.14 9.38 14.13
CA TYR A 229 6.51 8.96 14.45
C TYR A 229 7.47 10.15 14.62
N GLY A 230 7.40 10.83 15.76
CA GLY A 230 8.41 11.82 16.23
C GLY A 230 8.30 13.23 15.63
N HIS A 231 7.68 13.42 14.48
CA HIS A 231 7.51 14.72 13.81
C HIS A 231 6.05 15.19 13.73
N GLU A 232 5.18 14.65 14.58
CA GLU A 232 3.73 14.85 14.55
C GLU A 232 3.31 16.33 14.44
N ALA A 233 3.89 17.23 15.26
CA ALA A 233 3.52 18.64 15.25
C ALA A 233 3.83 19.34 13.91
N GLN A 234 4.91 18.95 13.23
CA GLN A 234 5.26 19.50 11.91
C GLN A 234 4.35 18.93 10.82
N ILE A 235 4.05 17.62 10.90
CA ILE A 235 3.15 16.95 9.96
C ILE A 235 1.74 17.52 10.06
N ARG A 236 1.21 17.67 11.28
CA ARG A 236 -0.10 18.31 11.51
C ARG A 236 -0.19 19.68 10.84
N ARG A 237 0.80 20.55 11.08
CA ARG A 237 0.85 21.89 10.47
C ARG A 237 0.86 21.79 8.94
N ALA A 238 1.70 20.93 8.36
CA ALA A 238 1.78 20.80 6.92
C ALA A 238 0.45 20.32 6.27
N ILE A 239 -0.30 19.46 6.96
CA ILE A 239 -1.62 18.99 6.56
C ILE A 239 -2.65 20.12 6.66
N GLU A 240 -2.69 20.83 7.78
CA GLU A 240 -3.62 21.96 8.04
C GLU A 240 -3.32 23.16 7.14
N ASP A 241 -2.04 23.50 6.92
CA ASP A 241 -1.60 24.57 6.03
C ASP A 241 -1.95 24.27 4.55
N ALA A 242 -2.12 23.00 4.18
CA ALA A 242 -2.64 22.64 2.86
C ALA A 242 -4.16 22.79 2.74
N GLY A 243 -4.87 23.07 3.84
CA GLY A 243 -6.32 23.26 3.89
C GLY A 243 -7.11 21.98 4.21
N ILE A 244 -6.45 20.91 4.68
CA ILE A 244 -7.10 19.66 5.08
C ILE A 244 -7.63 19.78 6.51
N HIS A 245 -8.89 19.41 6.73
CA HIS A 245 -9.50 19.34 8.04
C HIS A 245 -9.05 18.09 8.79
N LEU A 246 -8.18 18.26 9.77
CA LEU A 246 -7.63 17.14 10.54
C LEU A 246 -8.56 16.79 11.71
N LEU A 247 -8.98 15.52 11.77
CA LEU A 247 -9.80 14.95 12.83
C LEU A 247 -8.92 14.07 13.74
N THR A 248 -8.70 14.53 14.96
CA THR A 248 -7.87 13.86 15.97
C THR A 248 -8.66 13.63 17.23
N ASP A 249 -9.20 12.44 17.40
CA ASP A 249 -10.19 12.08 18.42
C ASP A 249 -11.32 13.12 18.50
N SER A 250 -11.84 13.47 17.33
CA SER A 250 -12.83 14.52 17.14
C SER A 250 -13.82 14.18 16.03
N ARG A 251 -14.86 15.00 15.92
CA ARG A 251 -15.90 14.83 14.89
C ARG A 251 -16.20 16.16 14.20
N ALA A 252 -16.72 16.07 12.98
CA ALA A 252 -17.23 17.19 12.20
C ALA A 252 -18.58 16.84 11.56
N LEU A 253 -19.45 17.83 11.46
CA LEU A 253 -20.69 17.72 10.68
C LEU A 253 -20.43 18.29 9.28
N VAL A 254 -20.54 17.45 8.25
CA VAL A 254 -20.27 17.84 6.86
C VAL A 254 -21.58 18.12 6.15
N ASP A 255 -21.71 19.35 5.63
CA ASP A 255 -22.84 19.84 4.82
C ASP A 255 -24.23 19.51 5.40
N GLN A 256 -24.33 19.46 6.74
CA GLN A 256 -25.54 19.06 7.47
C GLN A 256 -26.11 17.67 7.05
N ARG A 257 -25.28 16.81 6.42
CA ARG A 257 -25.71 15.53 5.84
C ARG A 257 -25.15 14.31 6.54
N LEU A 258 -23.92 14.38 7.05
CA LEU A 258 -23.25 13.25 7.72
C LEU A 258 -22.31 13.72 8.82
N TRP A 259 -22.07 12.84 9.80
CA TRP A 259 -21.03 13.01 10.78
C TRP A 259 -19.76 12.27 10.33
N LEU A 260 -18.64 12.98 10.33
CA LEU A 260 -17.33 12.38 10.25
C LEU A 260 -16.74 12.28 11.66
N VAL A 261 -16.22 11.11 12.00
CA VAL A 261 -15.47 10.86 13.23
C VAL A 261 -14.07 10.44 12.84
N GLY A 262 -13.06 11.14 13.33
CA GLY A 262 -11.66 10.79 13.10
C GLY A 262 -10.98 10.41 14.40
N ARG A 263 -10.39 9.22 14.42
CA ARG A 263 -9.62 8.72 15.57
C ARG A 263 -8.14 8.95 15.38
N LEU A 264 -7.43 9.11 16.49
CA LEU A 264 -5.98 8.95 16.53
C LEU A 264 -5.61 7.49 16.26
N ASP A 265 -4.43 7.25 15.71
CA ASP A 265 -3.88 5.92 15.49
C ASP A 265 -3.60 5.17 16.81
N ASP A 266 -3.48 3.85 16.75
CA ASP A 266 -3.20 2.98 17.91
C ASP A 266 -1.85 3.31 18.59
N HIS A 267 -0.94 4.00 17.88
CA HIS A 267 0.33 4.48 18.43
C HIS A 267 0.18 5.69 19.38
N ALA A 268 -0.98 6.33 19.40
CA ALA A 268 -1.24 7.42 20.33
C ALA A 268 -1.21 6.92 21.76
N LYS A 269 -0.44 7.61 22.63
CA LYS A 269 -0.36 7.28 24.04
C LYS A 269 -1.72 7.34 24.76
N TYR A 270 -2.56 8.27 24.33
CA TYR A 270 -3.92 8.48 24.82
C TYR A 270 -4.84 8.61 23.61
N ARG A 271 -5.64 7.59 23.39
CA ARG A 271 -6.62 7.49 22.31
C ARG A 271 -8.00 7.31 22.92
N LYS A 272 -8.94 8.16 22.54
CA LYS A 272 -10.32 8.05 23.06
C LYS A 272 -11.01 6.79 22.52
N PRO A 273 -11.86 6.14 23.32
CA PRO A 273 -12.77 5.14 22.78
C PRO A 273 -13.66 5.73 21.68
N THR A 274 -13.94 4.96 20.63
CA THR A 274 -14.80 5.43 19.53
C THR A 274 -16.15 5.89 20.02
N ALA A 275 -16.73 5.21 21.01
CA ALA A 275 -18.03 5.55 21.59
C ALA A 275 -18.11 7.00 22.14
N ASP A 276 -17.01 7.50 22.70
CA ASP A 276 -16.94 8.86 23.29
C ASP A 276 -16.88 9.96 22.20
N LEU A 277 -16.59 9.58 20.97
CA LEU A 277 -16.48 10.50 19.82
C LEU A 277 -17.79 10.62 19.05
N LEU A 278 -18.73 9.70 19.25
CA LEU A 278 -19.98 9.68 18.50
C LEU A 278 -20.87 10.90 18.84
N PRO A 279 -21.67 11.40 17.88
CA PRO A 279 -22.63 12.45 18.14
C PRO A 279 -23.72 11.99 19.11
N PRO A 280 -24.26 12.88 19.97
CA PRO A 280 -25.25 12.50 20.99
C PRO A 280 -26.61 12.08 20.39
N ASN A 281 -26.96 12.57 19.21
CA ASN A 281 -28.19 12.22 18.50
C ASN A 281 -27.86 11.68 17.11
N ASN A 282 -28.23 10.44 16.85
CA ASN A 282 -27.83 9.69 15.66
C ASN A 282 -28.95 9.67 14.60
N GLN A 283 -29.24 10.84 14.01
CA GLN A 283 -30.22 10.95 12.92
C GLN A 283 -29.58 11.08 11.53
N LEU A 284 -28.26 11.22 11.47
CA LEU A 284 -27.49 11.33 10.25
C LEU A 284 -26.48 10.18 10.17
N PRO A 285 -26.09 9.75 8.97
CA PRO A 285 -25.05 8.75 8.80
C PRO A 285 -23.74 9.12 9.49
N ILE A 286 -23.07 8.13 10.06
CA ILE A 286 -21.76 8.28 10.70
C ILE A 286 -20.71 7.55 9.88
N VAL A 287 -19.68 8.28 9.43
CA VAL A 287 -18.48 7.74 8.79
C VAL A 287 -17.29 7.88 9.74
N LEU A 288 -16.66 6.76 10.07
CA LEU A 288 -15.48 6.69 10.94
C LEU A 288 -14.20 6.58 10.10
N LEU A 289 -13.24 7.46 10.35
CA LEU A 289 -11.84 7.33 9.91
C LEU A 289 -11.03 6.75 11.05
N ASP A 290 -10.54 5.53 10.89
CA ASP A 290 -9.72 4.80 11.86
C ASP A 290 -8.59 4.11 11.09
N HIS A 291 -7.38 4.68 11.10
CA HIS A 291 -6.30 4.29 10.21
C HIS A 291 -5.97 2.81 10.30
N GLU A 292 -5.61 2.30 11.49
CA GLU A 292 -5.32 0.89 11.70
C GLU A 292 -6.62 0.10 11.92
N PRO A 293 -6.91 -0.98 11.16
CA PRO A 293 -8.16 -1.75 11.26
C PRO A 293 -8.13 -2.75 12.44
N SER A 294 -7.55 -2.37 13.55
CA SER A 294 -7.36 -3.19 14.75
C SER A 294 -8.64 -3.38 15.56
N GLN A 295 -9.56 -2.40 15.55
CA GLN A 295 -10.76 -2.36 16.41
C GLN A 295 -12.06 -2.49 15.62
N ILE A 296 -12.05 -3.16 14.46
CA ILE A 296 -13.28 -3.38 13.67
C ILE A 296 -14.38 -4.02 14.49
N ALA A 297 -14.07 -5.06 15.27
CA ALA A 297 -15.08 -5.78 16.06
C ALA A 297 -15.78 -4.88 17.10
N GLN A 298 -15.03 -3.95 17.71
CA GLN A 298 -15.58 -2.99 18.66
C GLN A 298 -16.41 -1.90 17.97
N ASN A 299 -15.90 -1.40 16.85
CA ASN A 299 -16.51 -0.29 16.11
C ASN A 299 -17.84 -0.68 15.47
N VAL A 300 -17.94 -1.90 14.91
CA VAL A 300 -19.19 -2.38 14.28
C VAL A 300 -20.32 -2.68 15.28
N ALA A 301 -20.02 -2.71 16.58
CA ALA A 301 -21.02 -2.79 17.64
C ALA A 301 -21.63 -1.40 17.97
N LEU A 302 -21.07 -0.33 17.42
CA LEU A 302 -21.53 1.05 17.59
C LEU A 302 -22.43 1.47 16.41
N PRO A 303 -23.22 2.54 16.55
CA PRO A 303 -24.09 3.03 15.49
C PRO A 303 -23.31 3.78 14.40
N ILE A 304 -22.39 3.08 13.71
CA ILE A 304 -21.55 3.58 12.65
C ILE A 304 -22.03 2.96 11.33
N ASP A 305 -22.24 3.78 10.30
CA ASP A 305 -22.67 3.31 8.99
C ASP A 305 -21.47 2.84 8.15
N VAL A 306 -20.36 3.56 8.21
CA VAL A 306 -19.15 3.25 7.41
C VAL A 306 -17.88 3.44 8.25
N GLN A 307 -16.99 2.45 8.25
CA GLN A 307 -15.63 2.57 8.76
C GLN A 307 -14.64 2.52 7.59
N LEU A 308 -13.72 3.48 7.56
CA LEU A 308 -12.68 3.64 6.54
C LEU A 308 -11.30 3.54 7.19
N SER A 309 -10.48 2.61 6.71
CA SER A 309 -9.15 2.28 7.24
C SER A 309 -8.13 2.10 6.11
N GLY A 310 -6.84 2.12 6.48
CA GLY A 310 -5.69 1.86 5.62
C GLY A 310 -4.66 0.93 6.27
N HIS A 311 -3.41 1.43 6.46
CA HIS A 311 -2.33 0.83 7.24
C HIS A 311 -1.71 -0.45 6.67
N THR A 312 -2.51 -1.40 6.25
CA THR A 312 -2.03 -2.75 5.92
C THR A 312 -1.31 -2.84 4.58
N HIS A 313 -1.51 -1.87 3.67
CA HIS A 313 -1.08 -1.90 2.27
C HIS A 313 -1.44 -3.20 1.53
N ASN A 314 -2.38 -4.01 2.11
CA ASN A 314 -2.62 -5.40 1.69
C ASN A 314 -1.29 -6.19 1.61
N GLY A 315 -0.37 -5.95 2.57
CA GLY A 315 0.95 -6.56 2.64
C GLY A 315 1.98 -6.02 1.65
N GLN A 316 1.61 -5.16 0.71
CA GLN A 316 2.39 -4.53 -0.35
C GLN A 316 3.19 -5.50 -1.25
N ILE A 317 3.97 -6.44 -0.70
CA ILE A 317 4.79 -7.42 -1.43
C ILE A 317 4.39 -8.84 -1.03
N PHE A 318 3.95 -9.64 -2.01
CA PHE A 318 3.68 -11.06 -1.80
C PHE A 318 4.93 -11.78 -1.20
N PRO A 319 4.77 -12.64 -0.16
CA PRO A 319 3.52 -13.19 0.39
C PRO A 319 2.99 -12.44 1.64
N ALA A 320 3.44 -11.22 1.93
CA ALA A 320 3.04 -10.48 3.13
C ALA A 320 1.51 -10.21 3.19
N ASN A 321 0.81 -10.26 2.04
CA ASN A 321 -0.65 -10.21 1.99
C ASN A 321 -1.33 -11.34 2.80
N PHE A 322 -0.74 -12.52 2.88
CA PHE A 322 -1.24 -13.59 3.75
C PHE A 322 -0.98 -13.31 5.22
N ILE A 323 0.14 -12.65 5.54
CA ILE A 323 0.49 -12.30 6.91
C ILE A 323 -0.51 -11.27 7.45
N VAL A 324 -0.72 -10.16 6.75
CA VAL A 324 -1.68 -9.12 7.19
C VAL A 324 -3.10 -9.67 7.25
N LYS A 325 -3.48 -10.58 6.33
CA LYS A 325 -4.79 -11.25 6.38
C LYS A 325 -4.98 -12.14 7.62
N ALA A 326 -3.90 -12.69 8.16
CA ALA A 326 -3.96 -13.47 9.39
C ALA A 326 -3.95 -12.59 10.66
N MET A 327 -3.50 -11.33 10.55
CA MET A 327 -3.40 -10.40 11.69
C MET A 327 -4.69 -9.62 11.93
N TYR A 328 -5.42 -9.26 10.89
CA TYR A 328 -6.60 -8.38 10.98
C TYR A 328 -7.89 -9.10 10.60
N ARG A 329 -9.00 -8.73 11.25
CA ARG A 329 -10.36 -9.23 10.94
C ARG A 329 -10.72 -8.99 9.47
N LEU A 330 -10.39 -7.81 8.97
CA LEU A 330 -10.41 -7.42 7.55
C LEU A 330 -9.11 -6.69 7.27
N ALA A 331 -8.25 -7.28 6.47
CA ALA A 331 -6.97 -6.68 6.12
C ALA A 331 -7.02 -5.84 4.84
N TYR A 332 -8.03 -6.05 3.99
CA TYR A 332 -8.17 -5.38 2.71
C TYR A 332 -9.56 -5.61 2.11
N GLY A 333 -10.03 -4.59 1.39
CA GLY A 333 -11.28 -4.65 0.63
C GLY A 333 -12.47 -4.13 1.41
N HIS A 334 -13.66 -4.59 1.05
CA HIS A 334 -14.94 -4.19 1.63
C HIS A 334 -15.65 -5.40 2.22
N GLU A 335 -16.23 -5.22 3.39
CA GLU A 335 -17.14 -6.19 4.02
C GLU A 335 -18.23 -5.44 4.79
N ARG A 336 -19.51 -5.85 4.63
CA ARG A 336 -20.58 -5.40 5.51
C ARG A 336 -20.62 -6.31 6.73
N ILE A 337 -20.34 -5.76 7.90
CA ILE A 337 -20.32 -6.45 9.18
C ILE A 337 -21.44 -5.86 10.04
N HIS A 338 -22.45 -6.65 10.34
CA HIS A 338 -23.70 -6.18 10.96
C HIS A 338 -24.31 -5.03 10.15
N ASN A 339 -24.40 -3.85 10.75
CA ASN A 339 -24.97 -2.65 10.12
C ASN A 339 -23.90 -1.67 9.60
N THR A 340 -22.62 -2.04 9.65
CA THR A 340 -21.50 -1.18 9.26
C THR A 340 -20.83 -1.72 8.01
N ASP A 341 -20.64 -0.87 7.01
CA ASP A 341 -19.79 -1.15 5.88
C ASP A 341 -18.35 -0.80 6.23
N VAL A 342 -17.45 -1.77 6.22
CA VAL A 342 -16.02 -1.60 6.55
C VAL A 342 -15.20 -1.67 5.29
N ILE A 343 -14.38 -0.64 5.03
CA ILE A 343 -13.43 -0.61 3.92
C ILE A 343 -12.03 -0.47 4.49
N VAL A 344 -11.15 -1.39 4.11
CA VAL A 344 -9.70 -1.30 4.36
C VAL A 344 -8.99 -1.14 3.03
N SER A 345 -8.43 0.04 2.79
CA SER A 345 -7.71 0.36 1.56
C SER A 345 -6.33 -0.27 1.56
N SER A 346 -5.85 -0.64 0.36
CA SER A 346 -4.45 -1.01 0.15
C SER A 346 -3.50 0.20 0.09
N GLY A 347 -4.04 1.41 0.19
CA GLY A 347 -3.29 2.65 0.14
C GLY A 347 -3.04 3.19 -1.28
N TYR A 348 -2.97 4.50 -1.39
CA TYR A 348 -2.64 5.21 -2.62
C TYR A 348 -1.13 5.27 -2.87
N GLY A 349 -0.35 5.50 -1.83
CA GLY A 349 1.10 5.64 -1.87
C GLY A 349 1.86 4.34 -1.66
N LEU A 350 3.09 4.46 -1.18
CA LEU A 350 4.04 3.35 -1.03
C LEU A 350 4.80 3.48 0.29
N TRP A 351 4.87 2.39 1.02
CA TRP A 351 5.73 2.32 2.19
C TRP A 351 7.06 1.63 1.86
N GLY A 352 8.16 2.31 2.15
CA GLY A 352 9.52 1.74 2.14
C GLY A 352 10.11 1.39 0.77
N VAL A 353 9.35 0.74 -0.13
CA VAL A 353 9.86 0.22 -1.41
C VAL A 353 8.98 0.63 -2.61
N PRO A 354 9.58 0.87 -3.81
CA PRO A 354 8.85 1.34 -5.00
C PRO A 354 8.20 0.19 -5.79
N PHE A 355 7.67 -0.82 -5.09
CA PHE A 355 7.06 -2.00 -5.71
C PHE A 355 5.80 -2.41 -4.96
N ARG A 356 4.83 -2.95 -5.72
CA ARG A 356 3.67 -3.67 -5.20
C ARG A 356 3.47 -4.99 -5.97
N LEU A 357 3.44 -6.11 -5.25
CA LEU A 357 3.13 -7.41 -5.81
C LEU A 357 2.12 -8.11 -4.90
N GLY A 358 0.94 -8.46 -5.42
CA GLY A 358 -0.18 -8.96 -4.61
C GLY A 358 -1.07 -7.87 -4.04
N SER A 359 -0.74 -6.60 -4.25
CA SER A 359 -1.58 -5.42 -4.01
C SER A 359 -1.38 -4.40 -5.14
N GLN A 360 -2.23 -3.38 -5.19
CA GLN A 360 -2.12 -2.27 -6.14
C GLN A 360 -2.49 -0.96 -5.43
N SER A 361 -1.86 0.15 -5.82
CA SER A 361 -2.29 1.50 -5.41
C SER A 361 -3.74 1.73 -5.82
N GLU A 362 -4.54 2.40 -4.97
CA GLU A 362 -5.97 2.57 -5.26
C GLU A 362 -6.57 3.84 -4.70
N VAL A 363 -7.70 4.22 -5.28
CA VAL A 363 -8.65 5.23 -4.79
C VAL A 363 -10.02 4.58 -4.75
N TRP A 364 -10.72 4.67 -3.63
CA TRP A 364 -12.11 4.24 -3.55
C TRP A 364 -13.03 5.42 -3.84
N VAL A 365 -14.04 5.19 -4.65
CA VAL A 365 -15.16 6.11 -4.92
C VAL A 365 -16.41 5.46 -4.36
N ILE A 366 -16.99 6.09 -3.34
CA ILE A 366 -18.11 5.56 -2.58
C ILE A 366 -19.33 6.45 -2.86
N ASP A 367 -20.32 5.88 -3.52
CA ASP A 367 -21.64 6.51 -3.66
C ASP A 367 -22.47 6.18 -2.42
N LEU A 368 -22.54 7.12 -1.48
CA LEU A 368 -23.30 7.00 -0.26
C LEU A 368 -24.74 7.41 -0.52
N ILE A 369 -25.69 6.49 -0.31
CA ILE A 369 -27.13 6.72 -0.46
C ILE A 369 -27.86 6.51 0.86
N GLY A 370 -28.88 7.30 1.14
CA GLY A 370 -29.69 7.17 2.35
C GLY A 370 -30.63 5.96 2.32
N SER A 371 -31.08 5.53 3.49
CA SER A 371 -32.11 4.48 3.61
C SER A 371 -33.46 4.85 2.92
N ASN A 372 -33.69 6.14 2.70
CA ASN A 372 -34.85 6.69 1.98
C ASN A 372 -34.67 6.73 0.46
N GLN A 373 -33.56 6.28 -0.09
CA GLN A 373 -33.22 6.33 -1.52
C GLN A 373 -33.08 4.91 -2.06
N SER A 374 -33.70 4.63 -3.20
CA SER A 374 -33.47 3.37 -3.91
C SER A 374 -32.15 3.42 -4.64
N ALA A 375 -31.37 2.34 -4.59
CA ALA A 375 -30.18 2.18 -5.41
C ALA A 375 -30.58 2.07 -6.90
N ASN A 376 -30.87 3.19 -7.55
CA ASN A 376 -30.96 3.22 -8.99
C ASN A 376 -29.53 3.07 -9.54
N ILE A 377 -29.12 1.80 -9.68
CA ILE A 377 -27.87 1.44 -10.34
C ILE A 377 -28.06 1.73 -11.82
N SER A 378 -27.73 2.94 -12.27
CA SER A 378 -27.45 3.17 -13.68
C SER A 378 -26.15 2.43 -14.00
N ARG A 379 -26.31 1.31 -14.69
CA ARG A 379 -25.21 0.50 -15.27
C ARG A 379 -24.41 1.31 -16.30
#